data_8d97a5574c6c7abf0daa797b2be7edfd
#
_entry.id   8d97a5574c6c7abf0daa797b2be7edfd
#
_cell.length_a   1.000
_cell.length_b   1.000
_cell.length_c   1.000
_cell.angle_alpha   90.00
_cell.angle_beta   90.00
_cell.angle_gamma   90.00
#
_symmetry.space_group_name_H-M   'P 1'
#
loop_
_entity.id
_entity.type
_entity.pdbx_description
1 polymer ?
#
loop_
_entity_poly.entity_id
_entity_poly.type
_entity_poly.pdbx_seq_one_letter_code
_entity_poly.pdbx_strand_id
1 'polypeptide(L)'
;MLNLRVAAVAVLLCVLDGPAWAADAATVFAGPAIGPVPIEFVLFGLVLAGVALFHHHTLPIALGGAIVIALYKIALSPFATGPGVGGLLAHLGHEWVILVNLLLLLLGFALLAKHFEDSEVPAVLPRWLPDDWKGCFVLLVLVFVLSSFLDNIAAAMIGGAIAHAVFRGKVHIGYLAAIVAASNGGGAGSVVGDTTTTMMWIAGVSPLEVLEAVIAATVALFIFGIPASRKQQAYSPIQKDETPGVHVDWARVGVVAFILVAAVAVNVIVNLRFNEVSDSFPFLGAAVWAAVLLTARLRRPDWTLLPGAFKGSVFLLSLVLCASMMPVEKLPAASWPTALGLGFL
;
A
#
# COMPACT_ATOMS: atom_id res chain seq x y z
N MET A 1 7.39 16.76 -18.58
CA MET A 1 8.76 16.22 -18.61
C MET A 1 9.78 17.03 -17.81
N LEU A 2 9.54 18.30 -17.53
CA LEU A 2 10.48 19.16 -16.77
C LEU A 2 10.49 18.85 -15.26
N ASN A 3 9.34 18.49 -14.68
CA ASN A 3 9.18 18.28 -13.23
C ASN A 3 9.84 16.99 -12.70
N LEU A 4 10.03 15.96 -13.55
CA LEU A 4 10.66 14.71 -13.13
C LEU A 4 12.19 14.83 -13.00
N ARG A 5 12.81 15.69 -13.83
CA ARG A 5 14.25 15.99 -13.72
C ARG A 5 14.57 16.82 -12.49
N VAL A 6 13.65 17.71 -12.10
CA VAL A 6 13.77 18.53 -10.88
C VAL A 6 13.64 17.67 -9.63
N ALA A 7 12.70 16.70 -9.60
CA ALA A 7 12.54 15.78 -8.48
C ALA A 7 13.77 14.86 -8.32
N ALA A 8 14.31 14.31 -9.41
CA ALA A 8 15.51 13.46 -9.36
C ALA A 8 16.75 14.24 -8.89
N VAL A 9 16.88 15.51 -9.30
CA VAL A 9 17.97 16.40 -8.85
C VAL A 9 17.78 16.81 -7.39
N ALA A 10 16.54 17.04 -6.93
CA ALA A 10 16.25 17.36 -5.53
C ALA A 10 16.58 16.18 -4.59
N VAL A 11 16.24 14.96 -4.98
CA VAL A 11 16.64 13.74 -4.23
C VAL A 11 18.16 13.61 -4.19
N LEU A 12 18.87 13.88 -5.29
CA LEU A 12 20.32 13.81 -5.36
C LEU A 12 20.97 14.92 -4.51
N LEU A 13 20.41 16.13 -4.49
CA LEU A 13 20.89 17.24 -3.69
C LEU A 13 20.65 17.06 -2.18
N CYS A 14 19.50 16.48 -1.79
CA CYS A 14 19.25 16.14 -0.38
C CYS A 14 20.20 15.05 0.16
N VAL A 15 20.72 14.19 -0.72
CA VAL A 15 21.75 13.18 -0.36
C VAL A 15 23.14 13.81 -0.22
N LEU A 16 23.41 14.92 -0.93
CA LEU A 16 24.73 15.56 -0.96
C LEU A 16 24.95 16.65 0.11
N ASP A 17 23.85 17.28 0.58
CA ASP A 17 23.91 18.34 1.61
C ASP A 17 23.57 17.84 3.03
N GLY A 18 24.05 16.65 3.41
CA GLY A 18 23.87 16.13 4.76
C GLY A 18 24.55 17.00 5.82
N PRO A 19 23.82 17.47 6.85
CA PRO A 19 24.40 18.29 7.91
C PRO A 19 25.40 17.50 8.77
N ALA A 20 26.35 18.22 9.37
CA ALA A 20 27.51 17.72 10.11
C ALA A 20 27.23 16.81 11.32
N TRP A 21 25.97 16.52 11.66
CA TRP A 21 25.57 15.57 12.72
C TRP A 21 25.64 14.09 12.32
N ALA A 22 25.88 13.79 11.05
CA ALA A 22 26.09 12.42 10.55
C ALA A 22 27.45 11.83 10.94
N ALA A 23 28.34 12.59 11.57
CA ALA A 23 29.70 12.14 11.89
C ALA A 23 29.78 11.10 13.02
N ASP A 24 28.84 11.10 13.97
CA ASP A 24 28.88 10.16 15.11
C ASP A 24 28.26 8.77 14.80
N ALA A 25 27.42 8.66 13.77
CA ALA A 25 26.83 7.38 13.36
C ALA A 25 27.74 6.55 12.44
N ALA A 26 28.83 7.17 11.92
CA ALA A 26 29.71 6.55 10.92
C ALA A 26 30.62 5.44 11.44
N THR A 27 30.72 5.23 12.75
CA THR A 27 31.71 4.34 13.35
C THR A 27 31.32 2.84 13.41
N VAL A 28 30.12 2.46 12.99
CA VAL A 28 29.61 1.07 13.17
C VAL A 28 29.22 0.38 11.85
N PHE A 29 29.41 1.02 10.69
CA PHE A 29 29.05 0.41 9.41
C PHE A 29 30.21 -0.42 8.84
N ALA A 30 30.03 -1.75 8.71
CA ALA A 30 31.05 -2.68 8.20
C ALA A 30 31.06 -2.81 6.66
N GLY A 31 30.17 -2.12 5.94
CA GLY A 31 30.05 -2.17 4.48
C GLY A 31 30.52 -0.89 3.78
N PRO A 32 30.74 -0.92 2.45
CA PRO A 32 31.06 0.26 1.66
C PRO A 32 29.97 1.33 1.73
N ALA A 33 30.37 2.61 1.80
CA ALA A 33 29.46 3.75 1.88
C ALA A 33 29.95 4.90 1.01
N ILE A 34 29.05 5.75 0.52
CA ILE A 34 29.34 6.99 -0.17
C ILE A 34 29.03 8.15 0.82
N GLY A 35 30.09 8.67 1.46
CA GLY A 35 29.91 9.60 2.57
C GLY A 35 29.18 8.94 3.74
N PRO A 36 28.11 9.54 4.27
CA PRO A 36 27.34 8.97 5.36
C PRO A 36 26.30 7.92 4.92
N VAL A 37 26.12 7.71 3.60
CA VAL A 37 25.06 6.87 3.05
C VAL A 37 25.62 5.50 2.65
N PRO A 38 25.13 4.39 3.22
CA PRO A 38 25.44 3.04 2.77
C PRO A 38 25.05 2.83 1.30
N ILE A 39 25.86 2.08 0.56
CA ILE A 39 25.63 1.81 -0.88
C ILE A 39 24.28 1.11 -1.10
N GLU A 40 23.79 0.32 -0.15
CA GLU A 40 22.49 -0.35 -0.22
C GLU A 40 21.35 0.66 -0.45
N PHE A 41 21.36 1.80 0.24
CA PHE A 41 20.34 2.85 0.04
C PHE A 41 20.43 3.48 -1.35
N VAL A 42 21.65 3.66 -1.86
CA VAL A 42 21.86 4.17 -3.23
C VAL A 42 21.32 3.17 -4.26
N LEU A 43 21.61 1.88 -4.09
CA LEU A 43 21.08 0.82 -4.97
C LEU A 43 19.56 0.76 -4.90
N PHE A 44 18.97 0.84 -3.71
CA PHE A 44 17.51 0.86 -3.56
C PHE A 44 16.89 2.11 -4.19
N GLY A 45 17.50 3.28 -3.98
CA GLY A 45 17.10 4.52 -4.65
C GLY A 45 17.14 4.42 -6.18
N LEU A 46 18.15 3.74 -6.75
CA LEU A 46 18.22 3.47 -8.18
C LEU A 46 17.12 2.52 -8.66
N VAL A 47 16.75 1.51 -7.85
CA VAL A 47 15.61 0.62 -8.14
C VAL A 47 14.32 1.43 -8.19
N LEU A 48 14.05 2.28 -7.18
CA LEU A 48 12.86 3.13 -7.15
C LEU A 48 12.83 4.13 -8.31
N ALA A 49 13.94 4.76 -8.62
CA ALA A 49 14.07 5.63 -9.79
C ALA A 49 13.84 4.87 -11.09
N GLY A 50 14.37 3.66 -11.22
CA GLY A 50 14.16 2.78 -12.36
C GLY A 50 12.69 2.40 -12.54
N VAL A 51 11.99 2.04 -11.47
CA VAL A 51 10.54 1.76 -11.47
C VAL A 51 9.75 3.00 -11.91
N ALA A 52 10.10 4.18 -11.39
CA ALA A 52 9.42 5.42 -11.74
C ALA A 52 9.64 5.85 -13.21
N LEU A 53 10.86 5.66 -13.72
CA LEU A 53 11.22 6.06 -15.08
C LEU A 53 10.71 5.05 -16.14
N PHE A 54 10.72 3.76 -15.81
CA PHE A 54 10.37 2.68 -16.73
C PHE A 54 9.10 1.95 -16.30
N HIS A 55 8.02 2.70 -16.13
CA HIS A 55 6.74 2.21 -15.63
C HIS A 55 6.13 1.01 -16.36
N HIS A 56 6.54 0.70 -17.60
CA HIS A 56 6.15 -0.51 -18.33
C HIS A 56 6.95 -1.76 -17.93
N HIS A 57 8.08 -1.60 -17.21
CA HIS A 57 9.00 -2.67 -16.83
C HIS A 57 9.22 -2.73 -15.32
N THR A 58 8.22 -2.37 -14.53
CA THR A 58 8.33 -2.26 -13.07
C THR A 58 8.73 -3.57 -12.41
N LEU A 59 8.10 -4.69 -12.80
CA LEU A 59 8.41 -6.01 -12.24
C LEU A 59 9.84 -6.48 -12.53
N PRO A 60 10.35 -6.48 -13.78
CA PRO A 60 11.74 -6.88 -14.02
C PRO A 60 12.75 -5.96 -13.34
N ILE A 61 12.46 -4.67 -13.18
CA ILE A 61 13.35 -3.74 -12.49
C ILE A 61 13.39 -4.04 -10.98
N ALA A 62 12.23 -4.24 -10.36
CA ALA A 62 12.17 -4.55 -8.93
C ALA A 62 12.84 -5.91 -8.61
N LEU A 63 12.57 -6.94 -9.40
CA LEU A 63 13.21 -8.26 -9.27
C LEU A 63 14.73 -8.18 -9.50
N GLY A 64 15.14 -7.51 -10.58
CA GLY A 64 16.56 -7.30 -10.87
C GLY A 64 17.25 -6.52 -9.77
N GLY A 65 16.61 -5.48 -9.25
CA GLY A 65 17.09 -4.72 -8.11
C GLY A 65 17.26 -5.56 -6.85
N ALA A 66 16.27 -6.38 -6.51
CA ALA A 66 16.37 -7.30 -5.36
C ALA A 66 17.53 -8.28 -5.50
N ILE A 67 17.72 -8.84 -6.71
CA ILE A 67 18.86 -9.74 -6.99
C ILE A 67 20.18 -8.98 -6.87
N VAL A 68 20.31 -7.79 -7.45
CA VAL A 68 21.54 -6.98 -7.40
C VAL A 68 21.87 -6.61 -5.94
N ILE A 69 20.89 -6.17 -5.15
CA ILE A 69 21.10 -5.83 -3.73
C ILE A 69 21.50 -7.09 -2.93
N ALA A 70 20.85 -8.22 -3.16
CA ALA A 70 21.19 -9.47 -2.50
C ALA A 70 22.63 -9.93 -2.83
N LEU A 71 23.03 -9.89 -4.11
CA LEU A 71 24.39 -10.22 -4.54
C LEU A 71 25.43 -9.25 -3.95
N TYR A 72 25.11 -7.95 -3.93
CA TYR A 72 25.97 -6.96 -3.29
C TYR A 72 26.18 -7.27 -1.81
N LYS A 73 25.09 -7.60 -1.09
CA LYS A 73 25.18 -7.94 0.35
C LYS A 73 25.92 -9.25 0.60
N ILE A 74 25.75 -10.26 -0.24
CA ILE A 74 26.52 -11.51 -0.16
C ILE A 74 28.03 -11.26 -0.31
N ALA A 75 28.41 -10.38 -1.23
CA ALA A 75 29.82 -10.19 -1.60
C ALA A 75 30.53 -9.12 -0.76
N LEU A 76 29.88 -8.04 -0.39
CA LEU A 76 30.50 -6.80 0.08
C LEU A 76 29.95 -6.25 1.41
N SER A 77 28.74 -6.66 1.82
CA SER A 77 28.10 -6.13 3.03
C SER A 77 27.33 -7.23 3.77
N PRO A 78 27.42 -7.35 5.10
CA PRO A 78 26.68 -8.37 5.82
C PRO A 78 25.17 -8.05 5.88
N PHE A 79 24.33 -9.10 5.95
CA PHE A 79 22.95 -8.97 6.41
C PHE A 79 22.92 -8.77 7.93
N ALA A 80 21.81 -8.28 8.48
CA ALA A 80 21.63 -8.22 9.93
C ALA A 80 21.77 -9.60 10.58
N THR A 81 21.44 -10.66 9.84
CA THR A 81 21.52 -12.07 10.25
C THR A 81 22.89 -12.74 10.03
N GLY A 82 23.84 -12.06 9.38
CA GLY A 82 25.20 -12.58 9.15
C GLY A 82 25.73 -12.34 7.73
N PRO A 83 26.97 -12.73 7.44
CA PRO A 83 27.60 -12.51 6.15
C PRO A 83 27.29 -13.60 5.12
N GLY A 84 27.43 -13.25 3.83
CA GLY A 84 27.40 -14.17 2.72
C GLY A 84 26.06 -14.86 2.45
N VAL A 85 26.11 -16.02 1.82
CA VAL A 85 24.92 -16.81 1.47
C VAL A 85 24.17 -17.30 2.70
N GLY A 86 24.90 -17.65 3.78
CA GLY A 86 24.29 -18.05 5.04
C GLY A 86 23.47 -16.94 5.66
N GLY A 87 23.96 -15.69 5.60
CA GLY A 87 23.21 -14.51 6.04
C GLY A 87 21.95 -14.26 5.21
N LEU A 88 22.02 -14.43 3.88
CA LEU A 88 20.82 -14.34 3.02
C LEU A 88 19.77 -15.39 3.38
N LEU A 89 20.18 -16.65 3.56
CA LEU A 89 19.23 -17.72 3.89
C LEU A 89 18.58 -17.49 5.26
N ALA A 90 19.36 -17.06 6.25
CA ALA A 90 18.83 -16.70 7.56
C ALA A 90 17.89 -15.49 7.51
N HIS A 91 18.23 -14.48 6.70
CA HIS A 91 17.37 -13.31 6.46
C HIS A 91 16.03 -13.72 5.82
N LEU A 92 16.05 -14.49 4.73
CA LEU A 92 14.84 -15.01 4.10
C LEU A 92 14.04 -15.91 5.05
N GLY A 93 14.72 -16.70 5.89
CA GLY A 93 14.11 -17.53 6.94
C GLY A 93 13.47 -16.70 8.06
N HIS A 94 13.85 -15.43 8.24
CA HIS A 94 13.20 -14.50 9.16
C HIS A 94 12.01 -13.80 8.49
N GLU A 95 12.18 -13.38 7.24
CA GLU A 95 11.18 -12.58 6.51
C GLU A 95 10.06 -13.41 5.86
N TRP A 96 10.18 -14.75 5.77
CA TRP A 96 9.27 -15.57 4.97
C TRP A 96 7.80 -15.44 5.38
N VAL A 97 7.52 -15.30 6.68
CA VAL A 97 6.15 -15.20 7.20
C VAL A 97 5.50 -13.91 6.70
N ILE A 98 6.23 -12.79 6.80
CA ILE A 98 5.76 -11.48 6.33
C ILE A 98 5.53 -11.52 4.81
N LEU A 99 6.50 -12.05 4.05
CA LEU A 99 6.42 -12.11 2.59
C LEU A 99 5.26 -12.99 2.12
N VAL A 100 5.08 -14.17 2.73
CA VAL A 100 3.97 -15.07 2.37
C VAL A 100 2.63 -14.50 2.81
N ASN A 101 2.57 -13.91 4.00
CA ASN A 101 1.36 -13.24 4.50
C ASN A 101 0.92 -12.12 3.54
N LEU A 102 1.86 -11.28 3.13
CA LEU A 102 1.63 -10.19 2.19
C LEU A 102 1.18 -10.72 0.82
N LEU A 103 1.84 -11.78 0.29
CA LEU A 103 1.42 -12.41 -0.97
C LEU A 103 -0.02 -12.91 -0.91
N LEU A 104 -0.36 -13.65 0.14
CA LEU A 104 -1.69 -14.22 0.32
C LEU A 104 -2.75 -13.12 0.46
N LEU A 105 -2.45 -12.06 1.21
CA LEU A 105 -3.33 -10.90 1.37
C LEU A 105 -3.59 -10.19 0.05
N LEU A 106 -2.54 -9.86 -0.71
CA LEU A 106 -2.68 -9.15 -1.99
C LEU A 106 -3.52 -9.96 -2.99
N LEU A 107 -3.27 -11.28 -3.08
CA LEU A 107 -4.06 -12.15 -3.95
C LEU A 107 -5.51 -12.30 -3.46
N GLY A 108 -5.70 -12.47 -2.15
CA GLY A 108 -7.03 -12.58 -1.54
C GLY A 108 -7.84 -11.30 -1.70
N PHE A 109 -7.23 -10.14 -1.50
CA PHE A 109 -7.90 -8.85 -1.65
C PHE A 109 -8.19 -8.49 -3.11
N ALA A 110 -7.39 -8.95 -4.06
CA ALA A 110 -7.75 -8.82 -5.48
C ALA A 110 -9.06 -9.56 -5.81
N LEU A 111 -9.24 -10.78 -5.26
CA LEU A 111 -10.49 -11.52 -5.40
C LEU A 111 -11.65 -10.85 -4.65
N LEU A 112 -11.40 -10.32 -3.47
CA LEU A 112 -12.39 -9.59 -2.67
C LEU A 112 -12.85 -8.31 -3.38
N ALA A 113 -11.92 -7.54 -3.93
CA ALA A 113 -12.25 -6.34 -4.70
C ALA A 113 -13.15 -6.67 -5.90
N LYS A 114 -12.88 -7.79 -6.59
CA LYS A 114 -13.73 -8.28 -7.68
C LYS A 114 -15.12 -8.72 -7.20
N HIS A 115 -15.21 -9.41 -6.05
CA HIS A 115 -16.50 -9.72 -5.44
C HIS A 115 -17.32 -8.47 -5.12
N PHE A 116 -16.65 -7.41 -4.64
CA PHE A 116 -17.31 -6.14 -4.36
C PHE A 116 -17.77 -5.44 -5.66
N GLU A 117 -16.93 -5.43 -6.69
CA GLU A 117 -17.29 -4.90 -8.01
C GLU A 117 -18.50 -5.64 -8.59
N ASP A 118 -18.45 -6.97 -8.61
CA ASP A 118 -19.51 -7.85 -9.14
C ASP A 118 -20.79 -7.88 -8.27
N SER A 119 -20.76 -7.27 -7.07
CA SER A 119 -21.95 -7.13 -6.23
C SER A 119 -22.94 -6.10 -6.73
N GLU A 120 -22.55 -5.30 -7.75
CA GLU A 120 -23.31 -4.17 -8.31
C GLU A 120 -23.58 -3.03 -7.30
N VAL A 121 -23.01 -3.10 -6.08
CA VAL A 121 -23.05 -1.97 -5.14
C VAL A 121 -22.45 -0.70 -5.74
N PRO A 122 -21.26 -0.76 -6.41
CA PRO A 122 -20.70 0.43 -7.05
C PRO A 122 -21.62 1.07 -8.08
N ALA A 123 -22.43 0.29 -8.81
CA ALA A 123 -23.35 0.79 -9.84
C ALA A 123 -24.60 1.47 -9.25
N VAL A 124 -25.02 1.06 -8.03
CA VAL A 124 -26.20 1.64 -7.36
C VAL A 124 -25.84 2.84 -6.48
N LEU A 125 -24.59 2.93 -6.06
CA LEU A 125 -24.09 3.95 -5.15
C LEU A 125 -24.36 5.39 -5.63
N PRO A 126 -24.26 5.73 -6.93
CA PRO A 126 -24.56 7.06 -7.44
C PRO A 126 -25.95 7.59 -7.05
N ARG A 127 -26.93 6.71 -6.87
CA ARG A 127 -28.31 7.09 -6.49
C ARG A 127 -28.38 7.75 -5.11
N TRP A 128 -27.44 7.41 -4.22
CA TRP A 128 -27.42 7.90 -2.84
C TRP A 128 -26.50 9.12 -2.64
N LEU A 129 -25.72 9.46 -3.68
CA LEU A 129 -24.86 10.63 -3.61
C LEU A 129 -25.67 11.91 -3.80
N PRO A 130 -25.40 13.00 -3.06
CA PRO A 130 -25.92 14.33 -3.37
C PRO A 130 -25.56 14.79 -4.79
N ASP A 131 -26.40 15.62 -5.40
CA ASP A 131 -26.22 16.08 -6.80
C ASP A 131 -25.22 17.24 -6.94
N ASP A 132 -24.72 17.74 -5.81
CA ASP A 132 -23.76 18.83 -5.74
C ASP A 132 -22.32 18.33 -5.47
N TRP A 133 -21.41 19.26 -5.26
CA TRP A 133 -20.00 18.94 -4.91
C TRP A 133 -19.87 18.06 -3.65
N LYS A 134 -20.90 18.06 -2.78
CA LYS A 134 -20.90 17.19 -1.59
C LYS A 134 -20.98 15.72 -1.97
N GLY A 135 -21.71 15.38 -3.05
CA GLY A 135 -21.72 14.01 -3.56
C GLY A 135 -20.34 13.55 -4.04
N CYS A 136 -19.59 14.44 -4.72
CA CYS A 136 -18.20 14.16 -5.05
C CYS A 136 -17.36 13.96 -3.77
N PHE A 137 -17.59 14.77 -2.73
CA PHE A 137 -16.85 14.63 -1.46
C PHE A 137 -17.25 13.36 -0.71
N VAL A 138 -18.53 13.00 -0.69
CA VAL A 138 -19.01 11.73 -0.09
C VAL A 138 -18.35 10.52 -0.77
N LEU A 139 -18.13 10.56 -2.08
CA LEU A 139 -17.39 9.50 -2.77
C LEU A 139 -15.94 9.41 -2.29
N LEU A 140 -15.26 10.53 -2.05
CA LEU A 140 -13.90 10.52 -1.46
C LEU A 140 -13.91 9.96 -0.03
N VAL A 141 -14.90 10.35 0.78
CA VAL A 141 -15.08 9.79 2.14
C VAL A 141 -15.33 8.29 2.08
N LEU A 142 -16.14 7.82 1.13
CA LEU A 142 -16.37 6.40 0.93
C LEU A 142 -15.09 5.64 0.58
N VAL A 143 -14.28 6.17 -0.34
CA VAL A 143 -12.98 5.59 -0.69
C VAL A 143 -12.06 5.54 0.52
N PHE A 144 -12.02 6.63 1.30
CA PHE A 144 -11.26 6.70 2.55
C PHE A 144 -11.69 5.62 3.55
N VAL A 145 -13.00 5.47 3.76
CA VAL A 145 -13.54 4.43 4.68
C VAL A 145 -13.28 3.03 4.13
N LEU A 146 -13.50 2.80 2.83
CA LEU A 146 -13.22 1.49 2.21
C LEU A 146 -11.75 1.10 2.36
N SER A 147 -10.84 2.06 2.21
CA SER A 147 -9.41 1.81 2.34
C SER A 147 -8.96 1.48 3.76
N SER A 148 -9.77 1.77 4.77
CA SER A 148 -9.50 1.29 6.14
C SER A 148 -9.69 -0.22 6.30
N PHE A 149 -10.33 -0.88 5.34
CA PHE A 149 -10.64 -2.32 5.38
C PHE A 149 -10.11 -3.07 4.15
N LEU A 150 -9.98 -2.38 3.02
CA LEU A 150 -9.42 -2.90 1.78
C LEU A 150 -8.01 -2.30 1.60
N ASP A 151 -7.17 -3.03 0.88
CA ASP A 151 -5.92 -2.46 0.39
C ASP A 151 -6.17 -1.14 -0.36
N ASN A 152 -5.29 -0.18 -0.16
CA ASN A 152 -5.41 1.17 -0.73
C ASN A 152 -5.49 1.17 -2.27
N ILE A 153 -4.83 0.22 -2.95
CA ILE A 153 -4.91 0.06 -4.41
C ILE A 153 -6.32 -0.38 -4.81
N ALA A 154 -6.88 -1.38 -4.11
CA ALA A 154 -8.24 -1.86 -4.38
C ALA A 154 -9.28 -0.76 -4.11
N ALA A 155 -9.16 -0.03 -3.01
CA ALA A 155 -10.04 1.09 -2.69
C ALA A 155 -9.96 2.22 -3.73
N ALA A 156 -8.75 2.56 -4.22
CA ALA A 156 -8.56 3.55 -5.28
C ALA A 156 -9.17 3.09 -6.61
N MET A 157 -9.01 1.82 -6.97
CA MET A 157 -9.61 1.24 -8.20
C MET A 157 -11.13 1.28 -8.16
N ILE A 158 -11.73 0.86 -7.04
CA ILE A 158 -13.19 0.91 -6.83
C ILE A 158 -13.67 2.36 -6.89
N GLY A 159 -13.02 3.28 -6.18
CA GLY A 159 -13.34 4.71 -6.22
C GLY A 159 -13.23 5.31 -7.62
N GLY A 160 -12.19 4.93 -8.36
CA GLY A 160 -11.99 5.31 -9.76
C GLY A 160 -13.08 4.78 -10.69
N ALA A 161 -13.47 3.52 -10.53
CA ALA A 161 -14.55 2.90 -11.31
C ALA A 161 -15.90 3.58 -11.03
N ILE A 162 -16.21 3.84 -9.75
CA ILE A 162 -17.42 4.58 -9.37
C ILE A 162 -17.39 6.00 -9.96
N ALA A 163 -16.28 6.72 -9.82
CA ALA A 163 -16.11 8.05 -10.38
C ALA A 163 -16.30 8.05 -11.91
N HIS A 164 -15.70 7.06 -12.61
CA HIS A 164 -15.87 6.90 -14.04
C HIS A 164 -17.34 6.71 -14.44
N ALA A 165 -18.09 5.90 -13.70
CA ALA A 165 -19.52 5.68 -13.92
C ALA A 165 -20.34 6.94 -13.63
N VAL A 166 -20.15 7.56 -12.45
CA VAL A 166 -20.90 8.73 -11.97
C VAL A 166 -20.71 9.96 -12.86
N PHE A 167 -19.48 10.15 -13.40
CA PHE A 167 -19.14 11.30 -14.25
C PHE A 167 -19.10 10.95 -15.75
N ARG A 168 -19.61 9.77 -16.16
CA ARG A 168 -19.61 9.28 -17.55
C ARG A 168 -18.25 9.40 -18.24
N GLY A 169 -17.20 8.98 -17.58
CA GLY A 169 -15.84 9.04 -18.06
C GLY A 169 -15.18 10.42 -18.00
N LYS A 170 -15.91 11.47 -17.63
CA LYS A 170 -15.36 12.84 -17.53
C LYS A 170 -14.86 13.11 -16.10
N VAL A 171 -13.76 12.45 -15.72
CA VAL A 171 -13.14 12.64 -14.41
C VAL A 171 -11.96 13.59 -14.53
N HIS A 172 -11.97 14.66 -13.73
CA HIS A 172 -10.87 15.62 -13.67
C HIS A 172 -9.63 14.97 -13.05
N ILE A 173 -8.44 15.21 -13.61
CA ILE A 173 -7.20 14.58 -13.13
C ILE A 173 -6.92 14.87 -11.64
N GLY A 174 -7.22 16.08 -11.17
CA GLY A 174 -7.09 16.44 -9.75
C GLY A 174 -8.07 15.69 -8.85
N TYR A 175 -9.20 15.23 -9.37
CA TYR A 175 -10.14 14.41 -8.61
C TYR A 175 -9.69 12.94 -8.55
N LEU A 176 -9.10 12.42 -9.65
CA LEU A 176 -8.44 11.10 -9.62
C LEU A 176 -7.28 11.09 -8.63
N ALA A 177 -6.47 12.14 -8.60
CA ALA A 177 -5.42 12.29 -7.59
C ALA A 177 -6.00 12.33 -6.15
N ALA A 178 -7.16 12.99 -5.96
CA ALA A 178 -7.84 13.00 -4.67
C ALA A 178 -8.40 11.63 -4.26
N ILE A 179 -8.86 10.80 -5.20
CA ILE A 179 -9.25 9.41 -4.93
C ILE A 179 -8.05 8.60 -4.43
N VAL A 180 -6.90 8.72 -5.09
CA VAL A 180 -5.66 8.04 -4.66
C VAL A 180 -5.21 8.55 -3.29
N ALA A 181 -5.25 9.87 -3.06
CA ALA A 181 -4.91 10.44 -1.77
C ALA A 181 -5.87 10.01 -0.66
N ALA A 182 -7.18 9.93 -0.95
CA ALA A 182 -8.18 9.45 0.00
C ALA A 182 -7.98 7.98 0.34
N SER A 183 -7.65 7.13 -0.64
CA SER A 183 -7.37 5.71 -0.38
C SER A 183 -6.11 5.53 0.48
N ASN A 184 -5.02 6.25 0.20
CA ASN A 184 -3.82 6.19 1.02
C ASN A 184 -4.07 6.73 2.44
N GLY A 185 -4.80 7.85 2.57
CA GLY A 185 -5.15 8.42 3.86
C GLY A 185 -6.05 7.51 4.71
N GLY A 186 -6.99 6.80 4.08
CA GLY A 186 -7.87 5.86 4.77
C GLY A 186 -7.15 4.62 5.28
N GLY A 187 -6.18 4.12 4.51
CA GLY A 187 -5.32 3.00 4.91
C GLY A 187 -4.33 3.35 6.02
N ALA A 188 -3.84 4.58 6.05
CA ALA A 188 -2.77 5.01 6.95
C ALA A 188 -3.08 4.86 8.46
N GLY A 189 -4.34 4.81 8.84
CA GLY A 189 -4.75 4.63 10.24
C GLY A 189 -5.29 3.23 10.55
N SER A 190 -5.26 2.32 9.58
CA SER A 190 -5.80 0.97 9.75
C SER A 190 -4.70 -0.08 9.61
N VAL A 191 -4.59 -0.93 10.59
CA VAL A 191 -3.66 -2.08 10.57
C VAL A 191 -4.06 -3.18 9.57
N VAL A 192 -5.20 -3.05 8.92
CA VAL A 192 -5.74 -4.01 7.94
C VAL A 192 -5.77 -3.40 6.52
N GLY A 193 -5.98 -2.09 6.42
CA GLY A 193 -6.19 -1.40 5.14
C GLY A 193 -4.91 -1.07 4.38
N ASP A 194 -3.74 -1.09 5.02
CA ASP A 194 -2.46 -0.82 4.38
C ASP A 194 -1.42 -1.86 4.84
N THR A 195 -0.63 -2.33 3.88
CA THR A 195 0.45 -3.30 4.13
C THR A 195 1.54 -2.74 5.03
N THR A 196 1.85 -1.44 4.94
CA THR A 196 2.83 -0.77 5.81
C THR A 196 2.38 -0.73 7.26
N THR A 197 1.15 -0.38 7.53
CA THR A 197 0.60 -0.37 8.89
C THR A 197 0.42 -1.77 9.46
N THR A 198 0.07 -2.76 8.63
CA THR A 198 0.10 -4.18 9.00
C THR A 198 1.50 -4.62 9.44
N MET A 199 2.54 -4.24 8.68
CA MET A 199 3.93 -4.53 9.04
C MET A 199 4.36 -3.83 10.33
N MET A 200 3.96 -2.57 10.55
CA MET A 200 4.20 -1.85 11.82
C MET A 200 3.57 -2.59 13.00
N TRP A 201 2.36 -3.10 12.85
CA TRP A 201 1.69 -3.86 13.89
C TRP A 201 2.39 -5.20 14.16
N ILE A 202 2.78 -5.94 13.13
CA ILE A 202 3.60 -7.17 13.27
C ILE A 202 4.91 -6.85 13.99
N ALA A 203 5.51 -5.68 13.72
CA ALA A 203 6.71 -5.20 14.39
C ALA A 203 6.48 -4.71 15.85
N GLY A 204 5.26 -4.86 16.39
CA GLY A 204 4.93 -4.54 17.78
C GLY A 204 4.44 -3.11 18.02
N VAL A 205 4.21 -2.31 16.98
CA VAL A 205 3.59 -0.98 17.13
C VAL A 205 2.12 -1.15 17.51
N SER A 206 1.68 -0.45 18.56
CA SER A 206 0.30 -0.54 19.03
C SER A 206 -0.71 -0.11 17.96
N PRO A 207 -1.82 -0.86 17.75
CA PRO A 207 -2.90 -0.44 16.84
C PRO A 207 -3.48 0.94 17.15
N LEU A 208 -3.45 1.36 18.42
CA LEU A 208 -3.92 2.68 18.85
C LEU A 208 -2.98 3.80 18.37
N GLU A 209 -1.66 3.56 18.38
CA GLU A 209 -0.69 4.52 17.85
C GLU A 209 -0.83 4.67 16.33
N VAL A 210 -1.10 3.57 15.61
CA VAL A 210 -1.41 3.61 14.17
C VAL A 210 -2.70 4.38 13.91
N LEU A 211 -3.71 4.21 14.77
CA LEU A 211 -4.99 4.91 14.65
C LEU A 211 -4.86 6.44 14.75
N GLU A 212 -3.86 6.96 15.47
CA GLU A 212 -3.62 8.41 15.54
C GLU A 212 -3.37 9.05 14.16
N ALA A 213 -2.83 8.29 13.20
CA ALA A 213 -2.64 8.76 11.82
C ALA A 213 -3.97 9.12 11.14
N VAL A 214 -5.11 8.54 11.55
CA VAL A 214 -6.44 8.88 11.02
C VAL A 214 -6.77 10.35 11.25
N ILE A 215 -6.31 10.96 12.34
CA ILE A 215 -6.58 12.37 12.65
C ILE A 215 -5.96 13.25 11.56
N ALA A 216 -4.67 13.08 11.29
CA ALA A 216 -3.97 13.83 10.24
C ALA A 216 -4.53 13.54 8.85
N ALA A 217 -4.79 12.26 8.54
CA ALA A 217 -5.37 11.83 7.28
C ALA A 217 -6.77 12.42 7.04
N THR A 218 -7.61 12.48 8.09
CA THR A 218 -8.95 13.10 8.01
C THR A 218 -8.86 14.59 7.75
N VAL A 219 -7.97 15.31 8.47
CA VAL A 219 -7.75 16.75 8.23
C VAL A 219 -7.28 16.97 6.78
N ALA A 220 -6.33 16.16 6.31
CA ALA A 220 -5.85 16.21 4.93
C ALA A 220 -7.00 15.96 3.93
N LEU A 221 -7.88 14.97 4.17
CA LEU A 221 -9.03 14.67 3.33
C LEU A 221 -9.94 15.91 3.15
N PHE A 222 -10.19 16.68 4.21
CA PHE A 222 -10.96 17.92 4.10
C PHE A 222 -10.22 18.98 3.28
N ILE A 223 -8.91 19.14 3.51
CA ILE A 223 -8.09 20.17 2.85
C ILE A 223 -8.00 19.93 1.35
N PHE A 224 -7.71 18.73 0.89
CA PHE A 224 -7.60 18.44 -0.55
C PHE A 224 -8.94 18.01 -1.16
N GLY A 225 -9.77 17.29 -0.41
CA GLY A 225 -11.00 16.67 -0.93
C GLY A 225 -12.08 17.69 -1.28
N ILE A 226 -12.27 18.73 -0.47
CA ILE A 226 -13.28 19.76 -0.77
C ILE A 226 -12.93 20.55 -2.04
N PRO A 227 -11.71 21.07 -2.23
CA PRO A 227 -11.35 21.74 -3.49
C PRO A 227 -11.42 20.81 -4.70
N ALA A 228 -10.98 19.55 -4.58
CA ALA A 228 -11.04 18.57 -5.66
C ALA A 228 -12.50 18.27 -6.06
N SER A 229 -13.39 18.09 -5.07
CA SER A 229 -14.82 17.84 -5.28
C SER A 229 -15.51 19.00 -5.96
N ARG A 230 -15.21 20.23 -5.56
CA ARG A 230 -15.75 21.44 -6.22
C ARG A 230 -15.26 21.57 -7.65
N LYS A 231 -13.98 21.28 -7.92
CA LYS A 231 -13.45 21.29 -9.29
C LYS A 231 -14.08 20.21 -10.15
N GLN A 232 -14.26 19.00 -9.61
CA GLN A 232 -14.93 17.91 -10.33
C GLN A 232 -16.37 18.28 -10.69
N GLN A 233 -17.13 18.82 -9.74
CA GLN A 233 -18.51 19.24 -9.98
C GLN A 233 -18.61 20.36 -11.05
N ALA A 234 -17.65 21.29 -11.06
CA ALA A 234 -17.58 22.32 -12.08
C ALA A 234 -17.15 21.78 -13.46
N TYR A 235 -16.28 20.74 -13.48
CA TYR A 235 -15.79 20.10 -14.70
C TYR A 235 -16.83 19.17 -15.33
N SER A 236 -17.45 18.32 -14.53
CA SER A 236 -18.53 17.43 -14.91
C SER A 236 -19.36 17.10 -13.67
N PRO A 237 -20.61 17.56 -13.60
CA PRO A 237 -21.48 17.27 -12.46
C PRO A 237 -21.86 15.78 -12.41
N ILE A 238 -22.26 15.33 -11.21
CA ILE A 238 -22.78 13.98 -10.99
C ILE A 238 -24.00 13.77 -11.90
N GLN A 239 -23.99 12.66 -12.62
CA GLN A 239 -25.11 12.24 -13.44
C GLN A 239 -25.70 10.98 -12.84
N LYS A 240 -26.95 11.10 -12.38
CA LYS A 240 -27.72 9.97 -11.89
C LYS A 240 -28.50 9.41 -13.07
N ASP A 241 -27.89 8.47 -13.79
CA ASP A 241 -28.68 7.69 -14.72
C ASP A 241 -29.48 6.66 -13.90
N GLU A 242 -30.79 6.65 -14.13
CA GLU A 242 -31.58 5.48 -13.78
C GLU A 242 -31.06 4.33 -14.67
N THR A 243 -30.22 3.45 -14.10
CA THR A 243 -29.96 2.16 -14.70
C THR A 243 -31.10 1.23 -14.29
N PRO A 244 -32.16 1.10 -15.13
CA PRO A 244 -33.28 0.24 -14.80
C PRO A 244 -32.78 -1.20 -14.76
N GLY A 245 -33.04 -1.91 -13.68
CA GLY A 245 -32.77 -3.33 -13.60
C GLY A 245 -31.45 -3.75 -12.94
N VAL A 246 -30.63 -2.84 -12.45
CA VAL A 246 -29.45 -3.24 -11.63
C VAL A 246 -29.92 -3.66 -10.25
N HIS A 247 -29.67 -4.93 -9.92
CA HIS A 247 -29.96 -5.52 -8.62
C HIS A 247 -28.67 -5.84 -7.88
N VAL A 248 -28.56 -5.34 -6.66
CA VAL A 248 -27.41 -5.64 -5.78
C VAL A 248 -27.43 -7.13 -5.44
N ASP A 249 -26.31 -7.82 -5.68
CA ASP A 249 -26.08 -9.19 -5.19
C ASP A 249 -25.66 -9.15 -3.71
N TRP A 250 -26.63 -9.13 -2.81
CA TRP A 250 -26.39 -9.13 -1.37
C TRP A 250 -25.61 -10.34 -0.87
N ALA A 251 -25.62 -11.45 -1.60
CA ALA A 251 -24.83 -12.62 -1.24
C ALA A 251 -23.32 -12.32 -1.47
N ARG A 252 -22.96 -11.62 -2.56
CA ARG A 252 -21.58 -11.17 -2.77
C ARG A 252 -21.14 -10.14 -1.72
N VAL A 253 -22.03 -9.20 -1.35
CA VAL A 253 -21.77 -8.26 -0.26
C VAL A 253 -21.50 -9.00 1.05
N GLY A 254 -22.31 -10.04 1.35
CA GLY A 254 -22.11 -10.89 2.50
C GLY A 254 -20.78 -11.66 2.47
N VAL A 255 -20.34 -12.13 1.30
CA VAL A 255 -19.02 -12.76 1.11
C VAL A 255 -17.90 -11.76 1.42
N VAL A 256 -17.96 -10.54 0.87
CA VAL A 256 -16.98 -9.47 1.14
C VAL A 256 -16.92 -9.16 2.63
N ALA A 257 -18.08 -8.92 3.26
CA ALA A 257 -18.14 -8.64 4.69
C ALA A 257 -17.57 -9.79 5.54
N PHE A 258 -17.87 -11.05 5.18
CA PHE A 258 -17.36 -12.22 5.89
C PHE A 258 -15.82 -12.32 5.79
N ILE A 259 -15.25 -12.13 4.60
CA ILE A 259 -13.80 -12.18 4.40
C ILE A 259 -13.11 -11.08 5.21
N LEU A 260 -13.65 -9.85 5.20
CA LEU A 260 -13.11 -8.73 5.97
C LEU A 260 -13.19 -8.99 7.49
N VAL A 261 -14.34 -9.44 7.98
CA VAL A 261 -14.53 -9.76 9.40
C VAL A 261 -13.60 -10.89 9.82
N ALA A 262 -13.43 -11.93 9.00
CA ALA A 262 -12.51 -13.02 9.28
C ALA A 262 -11.06 -12.54 9.36
N ALA A 263 -10.63 -11.67 8.43
CA ALA A 263 -9.29 -11.09 8.44
C ALA A 263 -9.05 -10.27 9.72
N VAL A 264 -9.97 -9.36 10.05
CA VAL A 264 -9.87 -8.52 11.27
C VAL A 264 -9.89 -9.39 12.53
N ALA A 265 -10.82 -10.34 12.61
CA ALA A 265 -10.95 -11.20 13.79
C ALA A 265 -9.69 -12.03 14.04
N VAL A 266 -9.16 -12.69 13.00
CA VAL A 266 -7.93 -13.49 13.13
C VAL A 266 -6.75 -12.59 13.50
N ASN A 267 -6.63 -11.42 12.86
CA ASN A 267 -5.57 -10.47 13.17
C ASN A 267 -5.61 -10.05 14.65
N VAL A 268 -6.79 -9.63 15.15
CA VAL A 268 -6.97 -9.24 16.57
C VAL A 268 -6.70 -10.42 17.49
N ILE A 269 -7.21 -11.62 17.21
CA ILE A 269 -7.04 -12.80 18.06
C ILE A 269 -5.56 -13.21 18.15
N VAL A 270 -4.87 -13.27 17.01
CA VAL A 270 -3.45 -13.67 16.95
C VAL A 270 -2.60 -12.68 17.74
N ASN A 271 -2.78 -11.38 17.52
CA ASN A 271 -1.96 -10.37 18.22
C ASN A 271 -2.27 -10.26 19.71
N LEU A 272 -3.54 -10.47 20.15
CA LEU A 272 -3.88 -10.37 21.56
C LEU A 272 -3.63 -11.65 22.38
N ARG A 273 -3.75 -12.82 21.74
CA ARG A 273 -3.73 -14.11 22.46
C ARG A 273 -2.55 -15.00 22.10
N PHE A 274 -1.98 -14.83 20.90
CA PHE A 274 -0.98 -15.72 20.32
C PHE A 274 0.22 -14.95 19.76
N ASN A 275 0.57 -13.82 20.36
CA ASN A 275 1.65 -12.95 19.90
C ASN A 275 3.00 -13.71 19.77
N GLU A 276 3.28 -14.70 20.65
CA GLU A 276 4.50 -15.51 20.62
C GLU A 276 4.63 -16.36 19.34
N VAL A 277 3.51 -16.67 18.67
CA VAL A 277 3.50 -17.48 17.45
C VAL A 277 3.12 -16.68 16.20
N SER A 278 2.86 -15.38 16.33
CA SER A 278 2.48 -14.50 15.22
C SER A 278 3.49 -14.55 14.07
N ASP A 279 4.78 -14.63 14.42
CA ASP A 279 5.89 -14.65 13.47
C ASP A 279 6.24 -16.05 12.94
N SER A 280 5.51 -17.09 13.37
CA SER A 280 5.79 -18.48 12.98
C SER A 280 4.98 -18.95 11.76
N PHE A 281 3.84 -18.32 11.49
CA PHE A 281 2.92 -18.72 10.43
C PHE A 281 2.12 -17.52 9.86
N PRO A 282 1.84 -17.46 8.55
CA PRO A 282 1.11 -16.37 7.91
C PRO A 282 -0.41 -16.45 8.19
N PHE A 283 -0.82 -16.27 9.45
CA PHE A 283 -2.20 -16.47 9.93
C PHE A 283 -3.21 -15.60 9.20
N LEU A 284 -2.88 -14.34 8.94
CA LEU A 284 -3.81 -13.39 8.34
C LEU A 284 -4.11 -13.74 6.89
N GLY A 285 -3.08 -14.02 6.10
CA GLY A 285 -3.24 -14.47 4.72
C GLY A 285 -3.97 -15.81 4.64
N ALA A 286 -3.62 -16.77 5.53
CA ALA A 286 -4.29 -18.04 5.60
C ALA A 286 -5.80 -17.90 5.94
N ALA A 287 -6.15 -16.99 6.86
CA ALA A 287 -7.54 -16.70 7.22
C ALA A 287 -8.33 -16.13 6.03
N VAL A 288 -7.76 -15.16 5.32
CA VAL A 288 -8.38 -14.59 4.10
C VAL A 288 -8.64 -15.68 3.07
N TRP A 289 -7.63 -16.53 2.80
CA TRP A 289 -7.79 -17.62 1.83
C TRP A 289 -8.77 -18.69 2.30
N ALA A 290 -8.78 -19.04 3.58
CA ALA A 290 -9.79 -19.94 4.14
C ALA A 290 -11.20 -19.37 3.95
N ALA A 291 -11.40 -18.09 4.23
CA ALA A 291 -12.68 -17.41 4.03
C ALA A 291 -13.09 -17.38 2.55
N VAL A 292 -12.16 -17.06 1.63
CA VAL A 292 -12.41 -17.10 0.16
C VAL A 292 -12.82 -18.50 -0.28
N LEU A 293 -12.09 -19.55 0.14
CA LEU A 293 -12.39 -20.92 -0.25
C LEU A 293 -13.72 -21.44 0.34
N LEU A 294 -14.04 -21.09 1.58
CA LEU A 294 -15.31 -21.44 2.21
C LEU A 294 -16.49 -20.79 1.49
N THR A 295 -16.35 -19.53 1.11
CA THR A 295 -17.41 -18.77 0.42
C THR A 295 -17.49 -19.06 -1.08
N ALA A 296 -16.48 -19.70 -1.68
CA ALA A 296 -16.42 -20.03 -3.10
C ALA A 296 -17.60 -20.95 -3.56
N ARG A 297 -18.20 -21.72 -2.64
CA ARG A 297 -19.40 -22.54 -2.92
C ARG A 297 -20.67 -21.67 -3.04
N LEU A 298 -20.71 -20.55 -2.32
CA LEU A 298 -21.84 -19.60 -2.34
C LEU A 298 -21.77 -18.68 -3.55
N ARG A 299 -20.60 -18.10 -3.78
CA ARG A 299 -20.30 -17.26 -4.96
C ARG A 299 -18.87 -17.55 -5.41
N ARG A 300 -18.73 -18.03 -6.64
CA ARG A 300 -17.41 -18.35 -7.20
C ARG A 300 -16.57 -17.07 -7.37
N PRO A 301 -15.33 -17.04 -6.85
CA PRO A 301 -14.37 -16.01 -7.14
C PRO A 301 -13.96 -16.03 -8.61
N ASP A 302 -13.54 -14.90 -9.14
CA ASP A 302 -12.94 -14.84 -10.47
C ASP A 302 -11.44 -15.21 -10.41
N TRP A 303 -11.17 -16.52 -10.55
CA TRP A 303 -9.81 -17.04 -10.52
C TRP A 303 -8.93 -16.57 -11.67
N THR A 304 -9.52 -15.99 -12.73
CA THR A 304 -8.77 -15.48 -13.89
C THR A 304 -7.95 -14.23 -13.57
N LEU A 305 -8.25 -13.57 -12.46
CA LEU A 305 -7.50 -12.42 -11.96
C LEU A 305 -6.14 -12.81 -11.35
N LEU A 306 -6.02 -14.03 -10.82
CA LEU A 306 -4.84 -14.42 -10.05
C LEU A 306 -3.51 -14.26 -10.79
N PRO A 307 -3.37 -14.62 -12.09
CA PRO A 307 -2.09 -14.42 -12.80
C PRO A 307 -1.67 -12.95 -12.89
N GLY A 308 -2.64 -12.04 -13.08
CA GLY A 308 -2.39 -10.60 -13.09
C GLY A 308 -2.04 -10.05 -11.71
N ALA A 309 -2.84 -10.41 -10.71
CA ALA A 309 -2.61 -10.05 -9.31
C ALA A 309 -1.27 -10.58 -8.80
N PHE A 310 -0.89 -11.82 -9.17
CA PHE A 310 0.39 -12.42 -8.80
C PHE A 310 1.58 -11.60 -9.33
N LYS A 311 1.53 -11.12 -10.58
CA LYS A 311 2.59 -10.26 -11.12
C LYS A 311 2.74 -8.96 -10.33
N GLY A 312 1.62 -8.32 -9.99
CA GLY A 312 1.61 -7.13 -9.13
C GLY A 312 2.13 -7.40 -7.71
N SER A 313 1.72 -8.53 -7.13
CA SER A 313 2.19 -8.95 -5.81
C SER A 313 3.69 -9.24 -5.80
N VAL A 314 4.22 -9.96 -6.78
CA VAL A 314 5.67 -10.23 -6.88
C VAL A 314 6.46 -8.94 -7.07
N PHE A 315 5.93 -7.98 -7.81
CA PHE A 315 6.55 -6.65 -7.92
C PHE A 315 6.67 -5.99 -6.54
N LEU A 316 5.58 -5.92 -5.77
CA LEU A 316 5.58 -5.32 -4.44
C LEU A 316 6.48 -6.08 -3.46
N LEU A 317 6.39 -7.41 -3.44
CA LEU A 317 7.26 -8.28 -2.64
C LEU A 317 8.74 -8.07 -2.92
N SER A 318 9.10 -7.83 -4.20
CA SER A 318 10.48 -7.53 -4.57
C SER A 318 10.95 -6.22 -3.96
N LEU A 319 10.09 -5.18 -3.93
CA LEU A 319 10.42 -3.91 -3.27
C LEU A 319 10.50 -4.06 -1.75
N VAL A 320 9.58 -4.81 -1.14
CA VAL A 320 9.61 -5.11 0.30
C VAL A 320 10.90 -5.86 0.66
N LEU A 321 11.29 -6.86 -0.14
CA LEU A 321 12.54 -7.58 0.05
C LEU A 321 13.77 -6.66 -0.11
N CYS A 322 13.77 -5.74 -1.08
CA CYS A 322 14.82 -4.72 -1.17
C CYS A 322 14.89 -3.90 0.12
N ALA A 323 13.75 -3.43 0.60
CA ALA A 323 13.66 -2.59 1.80
C ALA A 323 14.11 -3.34 3.07
N SER A 324 13.71 -4.61 3.24
CA SER A 324 14.10 -5.42 4.40
C SER A 324 15.61 -5.70 4.48
N MET A 325 16.29 -5.66 3.34
CA MET A 325 17.76 -5.78 3.29
C MET A 325 18.50 -4.49 3.65
N MET A 326 17.81 -3.36 3.84
CA MET A 326 18.43 -2.06 4.17
C MET A 326 18.82 -2.02 5.65
N PRO A 327 19.98 -1.43 6.00
CA PRO A 327 20.40 -1.27 7.40
C PRO A 327 19.71 -0.06 8.05
N VAL A 328 18.36 -0.07 8.11
CA VAL A 328 17.54 1.04 8.62
C VAL A 328 17.79 1.35 10.10
N GLU A 329 18.21 0.35 10.88
CA GLU A 329 18.54 0.47 12.31
C GLU A 329 19.69 1.45 12.56
N LYS A 330 20.50 1.72 11.54
CA LYS A 330 21.66 2.64 11.60
C LYS A 330 21.33 4.05 11.17
N LEU A 331 20.09 4.28 10.71
CA LEU A 331 19.62 5.63 10.42
C LEU A 331 19.35 6.37 11.74
N PRO A 332 19.70 7.65 11.82
CA PRO A 332 19.32 8.47 12.98
C PRO A 332 17.80 8.52 13.08
N ALA A 333 17.32 8.58 14.32
CA ALA A 333 15.89 8.70 14.59
C ALA A 333 15.28 9.84 13.74
N ALA A 334 14.16 9.56 13.10
CA ALA A 334 13.51 10.52 12.22
C ALA A 334 13.21 11.81 13.00
N SER A 335 13.80 12.92 12.56
CA SER A 335 13.47 14.22 13.12
C SER A 335 12.27 14.79 12.38
N TRP A 336 11.50 15.62 13.06
CA TRP A 336 10.35 16.29 12.48
C TRP A 336 10.68 17.10 11.18
N PRO A 337 11.86 17.78 11.03
CA PRO A 337 12.23 18.39 9.75
C PRO A 337 12.48 17.38 8.63
N THR A 338 13.07 16.20 8.94
CA THR A 338 13.26 15.13 7.95
C THR A 338 11.94 14.50 7.54
N ALA A 339 10.99 14.31 8.46
CA ALA A 339 9.65 13.81 8.14
C ALA A 339 8.88 14.78 7.23
N LEU A 340 8.97 16.08 7.47
CA LEU A 340 8.39 17.09 6.58
C LEU A 340 9.05 17.07 5.19
N GLY A 341 10.38 17.03 5.13
CA GLY A 341 11.09 16.97 3.86
C GLY A 341 10.69 15.76 3.01
N LEU A 342 10.57 14.56 3.63
CA LEU A 342 10.11 13.35 2.96
C LEU A 342 8.64 13.42 2.53
N GLY A 343 7.79 14.15 3.27
CA GLY A 343 6.38 14.32 2.90
C GLY A 343 6.16 15.30 1.73
N PHE A 344 7.15 16.12 1.38
CA PHE A 344 7.11 17.01 0.21
C PHE A 344 7.73 16.40 -1.06
N LEU A 345 8.49 15.33 -0.96
CA LEU A 345 9.08 14.57 -2.07
C LEU A 345 8.13 13.50 -2.60
#